data_808b89957f672e131ad5bcb02366beee
#
_entry.id   808b89957f672e131ad5bcb02366beee
#
_cell.length_a   1.000
_cell.length_b   1.000
_cell.length_c   1.000
_cell.angle_alpha   90.00
_cell.angle_beta   90.00
_cell.angle_gamma   90.00
#
_symmetry.space_group_name_H-M   'P 1'
#
loop_
_entity.id
_entity.type
_entity.pdbx_description
1 polymer ?
#
loop_
_entity_poly.entity_id
_entity_poly.type
_entity_poly.pdbx_seq_one_letter_code
_entity_poly.pdbx_strand_id
1 'polypeptide(L)'
;LAENGQLGEKFLRYGVKGSDDFFFAGSADFVGCNFNALLARSLGLDNEVIHQSFQLNSLSPLGYSFRSMRRITDAFLREGNTVLAEKYMRILLHSTCHKSWVESRVPRMISLLESPEQHEEDNILTCATSDEPLLMDMACLWDARPDNRMCADILLCGMLASRQMDKFAMLFSRIYANAYSGSDVLPRYYEEALLVLARQNPDILKRYSFSSFRTEAFDKFAALMDAGRYDDARAAYPDSFWSYLYAAM
;
A
#
# COMPACT_ATOMS: atom_id res chain seq x y z
N LEU A 1 -7.65 4.24 -3.99
CA LEU A 1 -7.37 4.46 -2.56
C LEU A 1 -5.87 4.68 -2.31
N ALA A 2 -5.00 3.87 -2.92
CA ALA A 2 -3.55 4.01 -2.82
C ALA A 2 -3.02 5.27 -3.54
N GLU A 3 -3.61 5.61 -4.67
CA GLU A 3 -3.20 6.77 -5.48
C GLU A 3 -3.37 8.12 -4.77
N ASN A 4 -4.19 8.20 -3.73
CA ASN A 4 -4.53 9.43 -3.03
C ASN A 4 -3.98 9.53 -1.59
N GLY A 5 -3.10 8.64 -1.15
CA GLY A 5 -2.60 8.60 0.23
C GLY A 5 -3.66 8.24 1.29
N GLN A 6 -4.88 7.90 0.88
CA GLN A 6 -5.99 7.59 1.79
C GLN A 6 -5.83 6.26 2.54
N LEU A 7 -4.93 5.39 2.06
CA LEU A 7 -4.64 4.14 2.75
C LEU A 7 -4.00 4.42 4.11
N GLY A 8 -3.03 5.35 4.14
CA GLY A 8 -2.39 5.77 5.38
C GLY A 8 -3.35 6.36 6.40
N GLU A 9 -4.32 7.17 5.94
CA GLU A 9 -5.37 7.69 6.82
C GLU A 9 -6.21 6.59 7.46
N LYS A 10 -6.55 5.55 6.69
CA LYS A 10 -7.32 4.42 7.23
C LYS A 10 -6.50 3.60 8.21
N PHE A 11 -5.22 3.39 7.95
CA PHE A 11 -4.31 2.69 8.82
C PHE A 11 -4.23 3.33 10.21
N LEU A 12 -4.00 4.64 10.23
CA LEU A 12 -3.86 5.39 11.48
C LEU A 12 -5.21 5.60 12.18
N ARG A 13 -6.30 5.77 11.42
CA ARG A 13 -7.63 6.04 11.98
C ARG A 13 -8.28 4.81 12.61
N TYR A 14 -8.06 3.62 12.03
CA TYR A 14 -8.71 2.39 12.51
C TYR A 14 -7.77 1.50 13.34
N GLY A 15 -6.54 1.93 13.56
CA GLY A 15 -5.59 1.25 14.44
C GLY A 15 -5.32 -0.18 13.99
N VAL A 16 -4.63 -0.34 12.88
CA VAL A 16 -4.20 -1.67 12.45
C VAL A 16 -3.34 -2.29 13.53
N LYS A 17 -3.84 -3.37 14.13
CA LYS A 17 -3.20 -4.03 15.27
C LYS A 17 -2.03 -4.93 14.89
N GLY A 18 -1.83 -5.20 13.59
CA GLY A 18 -0.74 -6.02 13.10
C GLY A 18 -0.83 -6.27 11.60
N SER A 19 0.17 -6.97 11.06
CA SER A 19 0.22 -7.38 9.66
C SER A 19 -0.97 -8.25 9.25
N ASP A 20 -1.48 -9.05 10.18
CA ASP A 20 -2.57 -9.99 9.96
C ASP A 20 -3.90 -9.26 9.66
N ASP A 21 -4.05 -8.01 10.14
CA ASP A 21 -5.23 -7.20 9.84
C ASP A 21 -5.22 -6.65 8.39
N PHE A 22 -4.10 -6.71 7.70
CA PHE A 22 -3.94 -6.21 6.34
C PHE A 22 -4.30 -7.25 5.28
N PHE A 23 -3.75 -8.44 5.46
CA PHE A 23 -4.17 -9.61 4.73
C PHE A 23 -5.20 -10.32 5.59
N PHE A 24 -6.37 -10.60 5.05
CA PHE A 24 -7.33 -11.49 5.70
C PHE A 24 -6.69 -12.88 5.85
N ALA A 25 -5.71 -12.96 6.74
CA ALA A 25 -5.04 -14.19 7.06
C ALA A 25 -6.02 -15.04 7.86
N GLY A 26 -6.53 -16.09 7.25
CA GLY A 26 -7.23 -17.12 7.98
C GLY A 26 -8.66 -17.43 7.56
N SER A 27 -9.36 -16.58 6.81
CA SER A 27 -10.61 -17.01 6.18
C SER A 27 -10.42 -17.07 4.66
N ALA A 28 -10.27 -18.27 4.13
CA ALA A 28 -10.43 -18.51 2.71
C ALA A 28 -11.90 -18.31 2.33
N ASP A 29 -12.46 -17.12 2.58
CA ASP A 29 -13.77 -16.74 2.13
C ASP A 29 -13.70 -15.94 0.82
N PHE A 30 -14.83 -15.84 0.15
CA PHE A 30 -14.94 -15.17 -1.15
C PHE A 30 -14.54 -13.68 -1.07
N VAL A 31 -14.89 -13.00 0.01
CA VAL A 31 -14.62 -11.57 0.21
C VAL A 31 -13.14 -11.35 0.49
N GLY A 32 -12.54 -12.15 1.37
CA GLY A 32 -11.13 -12.10 1.73
C GLY A 32 -10.23 -12.34 0.52
N CYS A 33 -10.44 -13.43 -0.22
CA CYS A 33 -9.68 -13.73 -1.44
C CYS A 33 -9.82 -12.61 -2.50
N ASN A 34 -11.02 -12.04 -2.66
CA ASN A 34 -11.22 -10.94 -3.60
C ASN A 34 -10.48 -9.67 -3.18
N PHE A 35 -10.47 -9.35 -1.89
CA PHE A 35 -9.73 -8.21 -1.35
C PHE A 35 -8.22 -8.41 -1.47
N ASN A 36 -7.72 -9.58 -1.07
CA ASN A 36 -6.29 -9.91 -1.16
C ASN A 36 -5.79 -9.86 -2.61
N ALA A 37 -6.56 -10.38 -3.57
CA ALA A 37 -6.20 -10.27 -4.98
C ALA A 37 -6.13 -8.83 -5.49
N LEU A 38 -6.98 -7.93 -4.99
CA LEU A 38 -6.93 -6.50 -5.33
C LEU A 38 -5.73 -5.82 -4.69
N LEU A 39 -5.44 -6.13 -3.44
CA LEU A 39 -4.29 -5.60 -2.72
C LEU A 39 -2.98 -6.06 -3.39
N ALA A 40 -2.84 -7.36 -3.63
CA ALA A 40 -1.69 -7.93 -4.32
C ALA A 40 -1.46 -7.29 -5.69
N ARG A 41 -2.54 -7.07 -6.46
CA ARG A 41 -2.47 -6.36 -7.75
C ARG A 41 -1.92 -4.93 -7.59
N SER A 42 -2.36 -4.22 -6.57
CA SER A 42 -1.90 -2.85 -6.31
C SER A 42 -0.43 -2.80 -5.88
N LEU A 43 0.05 -3.87 -5.26
CA LEU A 43 1.45 -4.05 -4.87
C LEU A 43 2.33 -4.59 -6.02
N GLY A 44 1.75 -5.00 -7.14
CA GLY A 44 2.47 -5.61 -8.24
C GLY A 44 2.92 -7.05 -7.98
N LEU A 45 2.28 -7.75 -7.04
CA LEU A 45 2.56 -9.14 -6.66
C LEU A 45 1.73 -10.09 -7.53
N ASP A 46 2.17 -10.33 -8.77
CA ASP A 46 1.38 -11.06 -9.76
C ASP A 46 1.14 -12.53 -9.37
N ASN A 47 2.12 -13.21 -8.77
CA ASN A 47 1.95 -14.56 -8.27
C ASN A 47 0.86 -14.65 -7.20
N GLU A 48 0.79 -13.66 -6.28
CA GLU A 48 -0.24 -13.62 -5.26
C GLU A 48 -1.61 -13.27 -5.86
N VAL A 49 -1.67 -12.39 -6.86
CA VAL A 49 -2.91 -12.13 -7.64
C VAL A 49 -3.45 -13.41 -8.24
N ILE A 50 -2.58 -14.23 -8.83
CA ILE A 50 -2.93 -15.51 -9.45
C ILE A 50 -3.43 -16.47 -8.36
N HIS A 51 -2.68 -16.64 -7.28
CA HIS A 51 -3.02 -17.51 -6.16
C HIS A 51 -4.40 -17.19 -5.57
N GLN A 52 -4.62 -15.95 -5.16
CA GLN A 52 -5.88 -15.49 -4.57
C GLN A 52 -7.05 -15.57 -5.57
N SER A 53 -6.79 -15.35 -6.85
CA SER A 53 -7.82 -15.48 -7.90
C SER A 53 -8.22 -16.94 -8.16
N PHE A 54 -7.29 -17.89 -8.03
CA PHE A 54 -7.61 -19.32 -8.08
C PHE A 54 -8.40 -19.77 -6.86
N GLN A 55 -8.03 -19.32 -5.66
CA GLN A 55 -8.83 -19.59 -4.47
C GLN A 55 -10.24 -19.04 -4.62
N LEU A 56 -10.38 -17.80 -5.13
CA LEU A 56 -11.67 -17.21 -5.41
C LEU A 56 -12.53 -18.06 -6.38
N ASN A 57 -11.91 -18.63 -7.40
CA ASN A 57 -12.58 -19.52 -8.33
C ASN A 57 -13.09 -20.80 -7.65
N SER A 58 -12.28 -21.39 -6.75
CA SER A 58 -12.68 -22.61 -6.01
C SER A 58 -13.84 -22.37 -5.04
N LEU A 59 -13.95 -21.14 -4.51
CA LEU A 59 -15.03 -20.74 -3.61
C LEU A 59 -16.31 -20.30 -4.37
N SER A 60 -16.22 -20.08 -5.68
CA SER A 60 -17.38 -19.71 -6.50
C SER A 60 -18.30 -20.91 -6.70
N PRO A 61 -19.62 -20.77 -6.52
CA PRO A 61 -20.59 -21.84 -6.80
C PRO A 61 -20.55 -22.35 -8.25
N LEU A 62 -20.08 -21.54 -9.18
CA LEU A 62 -19.93 -21.89 -10.60
C LEU A 62 -18.52 -22.44 -10.92
N GLY A 63 -17.63 -22.58 -9.93
CA GLY A 63 -16.25 -23.02 -10.13
C GLY A 63 -15.35 -21.98 -10.78
N TYR A 64 -15.85 -20.81 -11.14
CA TYR A 64 -15.08 -19.69 -11.71
C TYR A 64 -15.80 -18.36 -11.59
N SER A 65 -15.00 -17.28 -11.68
CA SER A 65 -15.47 -15.91 -11.78
C SER A 65 -14.80 -15.23 -12.97
N PHE A 66 -15.56 -14.62 -13.85
CA PHE A 66 -14.98 -13.86 -14.98
C PHE A 66 -14.07 -12.73 -14.51
N ARG A 67 -14.35 -12.14 -13.35
CA ARG A 67 -13.51 -11.09 -12.75
C ARG A 67 -12.15 -11.64 -12.32
N SER A 68 -12.11 -12.82 -11.69
CA SER A 68 -10.85 -13.46 -11.32
C SER A 68 -10.08 -13.94 -12.55
N MET A 69 -10.75 -14.46 -13.58
CA MET A 69 -10.10 -14.83 -14.83
C MET A 69 -9.45 -13.66 -15.55
N ARG A 70 -10.07 -12.47 -15.54
CA ARG A 70 -9.44 -11.26 -16.07
C ARG A 70 -8.18 -10.89 -15.29
N ARG A 71 -8.21 -11.00 -13.95
CA ARG A 71 -7.03 -10.71 -13.12
C ARG A 71 -5.89 -11.68 -13.38
N ILE A 72 -6.20 -12.97 -13.48
CA ILE A 72 -5.24 -14.01 -13.83
C ILE A 72 -4.63 -13.73 -15.21
N THR A 73 -5.45 -13.38 -16.19
CA THR A 73 -4.97 -13.04 -17.54
C THR A 73 -4.05 -11.82 -17.51
N ASP A 74 -4.46 -10.72 -16.84
CA ASP A 74 -3.64 -9.51 -16.71
C ASP A 74 -2.32 -9.81 -15.99
N ALA A 75 -2.32 -10.67 -14.95
CA ALA A 75 -1.13 -11.08 -14.23
C ALA A 75 -0.17 -11.86 -15.14
N PHE A 76 -0.65 -12.88 -15.86
CA PHE A 76 0.19 -13.63 -16.80
C PHE A 76 0.74 -12.75 -17.94
N LEU A 77 -0.02 -11.75 -18.40
CA LEU A 77 0.49 -10.81 -19.40
C LEU A 77 1.59 -9.90 -18.81
N ARG A 78 1.53 -9.56 -17.54
CA ARG A 78 2.60 -8.81 -16.88
C ARG A 78 3.85 -9.67 -16.66
N GLU A 79 3.67 -10.94 -16.32
CA GLU A 79 4.75 -11.92 -16.19
C GLU A 79 5.36 -12.37 -17.54
N GLY A 80 4.79 -11.91 -18.65
CA GLY A 80 5.23 -12.36 -19.99
C GLY A 80 4.82 -13.78 -20.33
N ASN A 81 3.99 -14.45 -19.51
CA ASN A 81 3.51 -15.81 -19.75
C ASN A 81 2.34 -15.81 -20.75
N THR A 82 2.68 -15.66 -22.03
CA THR A 82 1.71 -15.56 -23.12
C THR A 82 0.86 -16.83 -23.29
N VAL A 83 1.43 -18.02 -23.02
CA VAL A 83 0.72 -19.30 -23.15
C VAL A 83 -0.45 -19.40 -22.16
N LEU A 84 -0.21 -19.09 -20.90
CA LEU A 84 -1.25 -19.09 -19.88
C LEU A 84 -2.23 -17.93 -20.08
N ALA A 85 -1.74 -16.75 -20.44
CA ALA A 85 -2.61 -15.61 -20.77
C ALA A 85 -3.58 -15.96 -21.90
N GLU A 86 -3.10 -16.56 -23.00
CA GLU A 86 -3.93 -17.00 -24.12
C GLU A 86 -5.00 -17.99 -23.69
N LYS A 87 -4.65 -18.98 -22.86
CA LYS A 87 -5.61 -19.97 -22.35
C LYS A 87 -6.81 -19.28 -21.68
N TYR A 88 -6.56 -18.33 -20.80
CA TYR A 88 -7.63 -17.63 -20.08
C TYR A 88 -8.37 -16.63 -20.97
N MET A 89 -7.70 -15.98 -21.93
CA MET A 89 -8.34 -15.15 -22.93
C MET A 89 -9.32 -15.97 -23.79
N ARG A 90 -8.96 -17.18 -24.21
CA ARG A 90 -9.86 -18.07 -24.95
C ARG A 90 -11.11 -18.43 -24.14
N ILE A 91 -10.97 -18.71 -22.83
CA ILE A 91 -12.13 -18.98 -21.96
C ILE A 91 -13.04 -17.74 -21.89
N LEU A 92 -12.47 -16.55 -21.74
CA LEU A 92 -13.21 -15.29 -21.66
C LEU A 92 -13.94 -14.95 -22.97
N LEU A 93 -13.41 -15.37 -24.14
CA LEU A 93 -14.03 -15.17 -25.45
C LEU A 93 -15.34 -15.93 -25.63
N HIS A 94 -15.57 -17.00 -24.87
CA HIS A 94 -16.87 -17.72 -24.89
C HIS A 94 -18.00 -16.88 -24.28
N SER A 95 -17.69 -15.77 -23.62
CA SER A 95 -18.69 -14.85 -23.10
C SER A 95 -18.72 -13.56 -23.90
N THR A 96 -19.89 -13.23 -24.46
CA THR A 96 -20.08 -12.00 -25.25
C THR A 96 -19.74 -10.72 -24.49
N CYS A 97 -19.99 -10.71 -23.16
CA CYS A 97 -19.70 -9.56 -22.30
C CYS A 97 -18.21 -9.29 -22.10
N HIS A 98 -17.33 -10.24 -22.44
CA HIS A 98 -15.89 -10.10 -22.18
C HIS A 98 -15.05 -9.98 -23.45
N LYS A 99 -15.68 -10.07 -24.63
CA LYS A 99 -15.00 -10.03 -25.91
C LYS A 99 -14.20 -8.74 -26.10
N SER A 100 -14.80 -7.58 -25.93
CA SER A 100 -14.11 -6.29 -26.08
C SER A 100 -12.97 -6.11 -25.08
N TRP A 101 -13.11 -6.67 -23.88
CA TRP A 101 -12.03 -6.66 -22.90
C TRP A 101 -10.84 -7.51 -23.37
N VAL A 102 -11.08 -8.71 -23.90
CA VAL A 102 -10.01 -9.56 -24.47
C VAL A 102 -9.36 -8.88 -25.66
N GLU A 103 -10.13 -8.34 -26.58
CA GLU A 103 -9.63 -7.62 -27.75
C GLU A 103 -8.68 -6.47 -27.34
N SER A 104 -8.96 -5.78 -26.24
CA SER A 104 -8.08 -4.72 -25.71
C SER A 104 -6.73 -5.22 -25.18
N ARG A 105 -6.55 -6.54 -24.94
CA ARG A 105 -5.29 -7.15 -24.44
C ARG A 105 -4.45 -7.75 -25.57
N VAL A 106 -5.04 -7.99 -26.73
CA VAL A 106 -4.33 -8.58 -27.88
C VAL A 106 -3.07 -7.80 -28.27
N PRO A 107 -3.08 -6.45 -28.34
CA PRO A 107 -1.85 -5.69 -28.68
C PRO A 107 -0.68 -5.97 -27.71
N ARG A 108 -0.97 -6.04 -26.42
CA ARG A 108 0.07 -6.37 -25.40
C ARG A 108 0.60 -7.78 -25.57
N MET A 109 -0.29 -8.74 -25.83
CA MET A 109 0.09 -10.14 -26.09
C MET A 109 0.97 -10.27 -27.32
N ILE A 110 0.66 -9.56 -28.41
CA ILE A 110 1.48 -9.55 -29.63
C ILE A 110 2.85 -8.95 -29.31
N SER A 111 2.92 -7.81 -28.62
CA SER A 111 4.17 -7.19 -28.22
C SER A 111 5.07 -8.15 -27.43
N LEU A 112 4.50 -8.93 -26.50
CA LEU A 112 5.25 -9.93 -25.73
C LEU A 112 5.73 -11.11 -26.56
N LEU A 113 4.99 -11.49 -27.59
CA LEU A 113 5.42 -12.56 -28.52
C LEU A 113 6.54 -12.09 -29.44
N GLU A 114 6.53 -10.82 -29.86
CA GLU A 114 7.56 -10.23 -30.70
C GLU A 114 8.84 -9.91 -29.94
N SER A 115 8.71 -9.49 -28.67
CA SER A 115 9.83 -9.16 -27.78
C SER A 115 9.56 -9.75 -26.40
N PRO A 116 9.93 -11.00 -26.14
CA PRO A 116 9.76 -11.62 -24.83
C PRO A 116 10.50 -10.84 -23.76
N GLU A 117 9.77 -10.27 -22.82
CA GLU A 117 10.35 -9.67 -21.63
C GLU A 117 10.82 -10.80 -20.72
N GLN A 118 12.11 -10.83 -20.37
CA GLN A 118 12.60 -11.69 -19.30
C GLN A 118 12.18 -11.06 -17.98
N HIS A 119 11.12 -11.57 -17.36
CA HIS A 119 10.85 -11.27 -15.98
C HIS A 119 11.71 -12.19 -15.12
N GLU A 120 12.62 -11.63 -14.37
CA GLU A 120 13.15 -12.31 -13.20
C GLU A 120 11.96 -12.61 -12.29
N GLU A 121 11.80 -13.87 -11.90
CA GLU A 121 10.80 -14.25 -10.91
C GLU A 121 11.06 -13.43 -9.64
N ASP A 122 10.20 -12.48 -9.37
CA ASP A 122 10.24 -11.71 -8.13
C ASP A 122 9.88 -12.60 -6.94
N ASN A 123 10.81 -13.45 -6.52
CA ASN A 123 10.74 -14.23 -5.28
C ASN A 123 10.88 -13.35 -4.03
N ILE A 124 10.25 -12.19 -4.03
CA ILE A 124 10.41 -11.16 -3.01
C ILE A 124 9.76 -11.55 -1.68
N LEU A 125 8.79 -12.47 -1.70
CA LEU A 125 8.02 -12.85 -0.50
C LEU A 125 8.64 -14.01 0.31
N THR A 126 9.86 -14.41 0.06
CA THR A 126 10.52 -15.50 0.80
C THR A 126 11.22 -15.05 2.08
N CYS A 127 11.16 -13.78 2.42
CA CYS A 127 11.91 -13.22 3.56
C CYS A 127 11.17 -13.24 4.91
N ALA A 128 9.94 -13.75 4.98
CA ALA A 128 9.09 -13.70 6.18
C ALA A 128 9.59 -14.67 7.27
N THR A 129 10.62 -14.28 7.99
CA THR A 129 11.09 -14.99 9.20
C THR A 129 11.00 -14.12 10.46
N SER A 130 10.43 -12.93 10.38
CA SER A 130 10.34 -11.98 11.49
C SER A 130 8.94 -11.96 12.12
N ASP A 131 8.86 -11.46 13.35
CA ASP A 131 7.59 -11.22 14.06
C ASP A 131 6.74 -10.11 13.41
N GLU A 132 7.31 -9.36 12.45
CA GLU A 132 6.63 -8.34 11.65
C GLU A 132 6.78 -8.65 10.15
N PRO A 133 6.27 -9.78 9.66
CA PRO A 133 6.52 -10.24 8.29
C PRO A 133 6.07 -9.23 7.23
N LEU A 134 4.92 -8.58 7.41
CA LEU A 134 4.42 -7.63 6.42
C LEU A 134 5.35 -6.44 6.19
N LEU A 135 5.84 -5.80 7.25
CA LEU A 135 6.72 -4.64 7.10
C LEU A 135 8.07 -5.04 6.50
N MET A 136 8.56 -6.25 6.80
CA MET A 136 9.77 -6.77 6.20
C MET A 136 9.58 -7.06 4.71
N ASP A 137 8.49 -7.73 4.34
CA ASP A 137 8.13 -8.01 2.95
C ASP A 137 7.95 -6.72 2.16
N MET A 138 7.29 -5.72 2.75
CA MET A 138 7.13 -4.40 2.12
C MET A 138 8.48 -3.68 1.97
N ALA A 139 9.41 -3.84 2.91
CA ALA A 139 10.74 -3.26 2.79
C ALA A 139 11.53 -3.91 1.65
N CYS A 140 11.51 -5.24 1.55
CA CYS A 140 12.12 -5.98 0.44
C CYS A 140 11.51 -5.59 -0.91
N LEU A 141 10.18 -5.51 -0.98
CA LEU A 141 9.47 -5.12 -2.19
C LEU A 141 9.79 -3.68 -2.60
N TRP A 142 9.87 -2.76 -1.63
CA TRP A 142 10.23 -1.38 -1.92
C TRP A 142 11.69 -1.22 -2.35
N ASP A 143 12.62 -1.99 -1.78
CA ASP A 143 14.01 -2.00 -2.22
C ASP A 143 14.16 -2.52 -3.66
N ALA A 144 13.34 -3.49 -4.08
CA ALA A 144 13.30 -3.99 -5.45
C ALA A 144 12.58 -3.03 -6.42
N ARG A 145 11.56 -2.29 -5.92
CA ARG A 145 10.72 -1.37 -6.73
C ARG A 145 10.52 -0.05 -6.01
N PRO A 146 11.51 0.85 -6.01
CA PRO A 146 11.45 2.12 -5.26
C PRO A 146 10.36 3.10 -5.75
N ASP A 147 9.81 2.89 -6.94
CA ASP A 147 8.71 3.65 -7.52
C ASP A 147 7.32 3.17 -7.05
N ASN A 148 7.25 2.04 -6.36
CA ASN A 148 5.99 1.51 -5.83
C ASN A 148 5.50 2.33 -4.63
N ARG A 149 4.75 3.38 -4.93
CA ARG A 149 4.21 4.32 -3.95
C ARG A 149 3.35 3.64 -2.88
N MET A 150 2.57 2.63 -3.26
CA MET A 150 1.72 1.93 -2.30
C MET A 150 2.54 1.18 -1.26
N CYS A 151 3.62 0.54 -1.69
CA CYS A 151 4.54 -0.15 -0.80
C CYS A 151 5.19 0.84 0.17
N ALA A 152 5.65 1.99 -0.35
CA ALA A 152 6.19 3.08 0.45
C ALA A 152 5.19 3.59 1.49
N ASP A 153 3.94 3.80 1.11
CA ASP A 153 2.89 4.27 2.02
C ASP A 153 2.57 3.24 3.11
N ILE A 154 2.54 1.95 2.79
CA ILE A 154 2.35 0.90 3.80
C ILE A 154 3.49 0.90 4.83
N LEU A 155 4.73 1.00 4.37
CA LEU A 155 5.89 1.07 5.25
C LEU A 155 5.85 2.28 6.17
N LEU A 156 5.65 3.47 5.61
CA LEU A 156 5.60 4.71 6.38
C LEU A 156 4.45 4.72 7.39
N CYS A 157 3.26 4.28 6.97
CA CYS A 157 2.11 4.19 7.85
C CYS A 157 2.30 3.13 8.94
N GLY A 158 2.91 1.99 8.61
CA GLY A 158 3.28 0.97 9.59
C GLY A 158 4.23 1.50 10.66
N MET A 159 5.24 2.28 10.28
CA MET A 159 6.15 2.92 11.22
C MET A 159 5.41 3.93 12.13
N LEU A 160 4.50 4.73 11.57
CA LEU A 160 3.69 5.66 12.36
C LEU A 160 2.72 4.92 13.30
N ALA A 161 2.05 3.88 12.83
CA ALA A 161 1.13 3.08 13.65
C ALA A 161 1.85 2.37 14.81
N SER A 162 3.09 1.92 14.59
CA SER A 162 3.94 1.34 15.63
C SER A 162 4.75 2.37 16.43
N ARG A 163 4.52 3.67 16.21
CA ARG A 163 5.20 4.81 16.89
C ARG A 163 6.73 4.80 16.74
N GLN A 164 7.26 4.20 15.70
CA GLN A 164 8.70 4.12 15.43
C GLN A 164 9.18 5.38 14.70
N MET A 165 9.15 6.52 15.38
CA MET A 165 9.40 7.84 14.80
C MET A 165 10.79 7.97 14.16
N ASP A 166 11.82 7.38 14.76
CA ASP A 166 13.19 7.44 14.22
C ASP A 166 13.28 6.67 12.90
N LYS A 167 12.67 5.47 12.83
CA LYS A 167 12.62 4.69 11.61
C LYS A 167 11.78 5.38 10.54
N PHE A 168 10.66 5.98 10.92
CA PHE A 168 9.85 6.79 10.01
C PHE A 168 10.67 7.93 9.42
N ALA A 169 11.40 8.71 10.25
CA ALA A 169 12.22 9.81 9.78
C ALA A 169 13.29 9.39 8.78
N MET A 170 14.00 8.29 9.09
CA MET A 170 15.02 7.72 8.20
C MET A 170 14.43 7.26 6.88
N LEU A 171 13.34 6.49 6.93
CA LEU A 171 12.71 5.91 5.75
C LEU A 171 12.02 7.00 4.91
N PHE A 172 11.32 7.95 5.55
CA PHE A 172 10.65 9.04 4.86
C PHE A 172 11.61 9.89 4.03
N SER A 173 12.80 10.22 4.58
CA SER A 173 13.79 10.99 3.83
C SER A 173 14.27 10.26 2.57
N ARG A 174 14.35 8.94 2.62
CA ARG A 174 14.75 8.07 1.49
C ARG A 174 13.62 7.93 0.47
N ILE A 175 12.38 7.73 0.93
CA ILE A 175 11.20 7.56 0.08
C ILE A 175 10.80 8.90 -0.56
N TYR A 176 10.85 9.99 0.18
CA TYR A 176 10.45 11.31 -0.30
C TYR A 176 11.24 11.75 -1.53
N ALA A 177 12.53 11.48 -1.54
CA ALA A 177 13.37 11.82 -2.70
C ALA A 177 12.91 11.10 -3.98
N ASN A 178 12.34 9.90 -3.88
CA ASN A 178 11.94 9.07 -5.02
C ASN A 178 10.43 9.17 -5.32
N ALA A 179 9.59 9.10 -4.30
CA ALA A 179 8.14 8.96 -4.46
C ALA A 179 7.38 10.30 -4.44
N TYR A 180 7.92 11.31 -3.79
CA TYR A 180 7.29 12.64 -3.62
C TYR A 180 8.06 13.76 -4.31
N SER A 181 9.06 13.46 -5.13
CA SER A 181 9.79 14.48 -5.88
C SER A 181 8.83 15.20 -6.84
N GLY A 182 8.57 16.48 -6.58
CA GLY A 182 7.64 17.31 -7.35
C GLY A 182 6.19 17.33 -6.84
N SER A 183 5.87 16.66 -5.74
CA SER A 183 4.58 16.82 -5.06
C SER A 183 4.68 17.93 -4.02
N ASP A 184 3.90 18.99 -4.18
CA ASP A 184 3.90 20.14 -3.27
C ASP A 184 3.11 19.87 -1.97
N VAL A 185 2.35 18.78 -1.90
CA VAL A 185 1.45 18.49 -0.78
C VAL A 185 1.76 17.15 -0.14
N LEU A 186 2.21 17.20 1.10
CA LEU A 186 2.41 16.02 1.93
C LEU A 186 1.07 15.44 2.40
N PRO A 187 0.93 14.10 2.47
CA PRO A 187 -0.18 13.47 3.17
C PRO A 187 -0.28 13.96 4.62
N ARG A 188 -1.50 14.16 5.09
CA ARG A 188 -1.79 14.75 6.40
C ARG A 188 -0.95 14.17 7.54
N TYR A 189 -0.96 12.86 7.72
CA TYR A 189 -0.29 12.23 8.85
C TYR A 189 1.23 12.23 8.75
N TYR A 190 1.78 12.27 7.53
CA TYR A 190 3.22 12.47 7.35
C TYR A 190 3.64 13.89 7.75
N GLU A 191 2.86 14.88 7.34
CA GLU A 191 3.06 16.27 7.75
C GLU A 191 2.99 16.41 9.27
N GLU A 192 1.97 15.83 9.91
CA GLU A 192 1.79 15.84 11.35
C GLU A 192 2.96 15.15 12.10
N ALA A 193 3.45 14.02 11.58
CA ALA A 193 4.61 13.32 12.15
C ALA A 193 5.91 14.12 12.00
N LEU A 194 6.11 14.75 10.85
CA LEU A 194 7.28 15.60 10.61
C LEU A 194 7.29 16.83 11.51
N LEU A 195 6.14 17.41 11.84
CA LEU A 195 6.04 18.51 12.79
C LEU A 195 6.50 18.09 14.21
N VAL A 196 6.14 16.86 14.64
CA VAL A 196 6.67 16.32 15.91
C VAL A 196 8.19 16.19 15.88
N LEU A 197 8.73 15.63 14.79
CA LEU A 197 10.18 15.48 14.63
C LEU A 197 10.90 16.83 14.53
N ALA A 198 10.25 17.86 13.99
CA ALA A 198 10.80 19.20 13.86
C ALA A 198 11.06 19.87 15.21
N ARG A 199 10.40 19.46 16.29
CA ARG A 199 10.73 19.94 17.66
C ARG A 199 12.13 19.52 18.11
N GLN A 200 12.58 18.35 17.64
CA GLN A 200 13.92 17.83 17.95
C GLN A 200 14.95 18.27 16.91
N ASN A 201 14.53 18.39 15.65
CA ASN A 201 15.38 18.78 14.53
C ASN A 201 14.70 19.85 13.65
N PRO A 202 14.91 21.15 13.93
CA PRO A 202 14.28 22.26 13.20
C PRO A 202 14.63 22.31 11.70
N ASP A 203 15.68 21.64 11.25
CA ASP A 203 16.04 21.61 9.83
C ASP A 203 15.03 20.88 8.97
N ILE A 204 14.15 20.06 9.57
CA ILE A 204 13.03 19.42 8.90
C ILE A 204 12.08 20.46 8.29
N LEU A 205 11.82 21.57 9.01
CA LEU A 205 10.94 22.64 8.52
C LEU A 205 11.50 23.36 7.27
N LYS A 206 12.81 23.30 7.07
CA LYS A 206 13.46 23.89 5.89
C LYS A 206 13.45 22.92 4.69
N ARG A 207 13.34 21.63 4.97
CA ARG A 207 13.47 20.58 3.96
C ARG A 207 12.15 20.25 3.26
N TYR A 208 11.03 20.40 3.94
CA TYR A 208 9.70 20.03 3.46
C TYR A 208 8.73 21.20 3.53
N SER A 209 7.73 21.19 2.64
CA SER A 209 6.65 22.19 2.64
C SER A 209 5.54 21.80 3.59
N PHE A 210 5.20 22.70 4.52
CA PHE A 210 4.14 22.49 5.51
C PHE A 210 2.98 23.45 5.26
N SER A 211 1.76 23.01 5.53
CA SER A 211 0.61 23.90 5.50
C SER A 211 0.61 24.80 6.75
N SER A 212 0.39 26.11 6.56
CA SER A 212 0.33 27.06 7.67
C SER A 212 -0.72 26.68 8.71
N PHE A 213 -1.87 26.19 8.25
CA PHE A 213 -2.94 25.72 9.13
C PHE A 213 -2.50 24.59 10.07
N ARG A 214 -1.71 23.60 9.56
CA ARG A 214 -1.25 22.47 10.40
C ARG A 214 -0.15 22.90 11.33
N THR A 215 0.73 23.75 10.89
CA THR A 215 1.80 24.32 11.75
C THR A 215 1.18 25.07 12.92
N GLU A 216 0.24 25.97 12.67
CA GLU A 216 -0.47 26.69 13.73
C GLU A 216 -1.26 25.76 14.67
N ALA A 217 -1.91 24.73 14.13
CA ALA A 217 -2.63 23.74 14.93
C ALA A 217 -1.66 22.94 15.82
N PHE A 218 -0.51 22.58 15.29
CA PHE A 218 0.51 21.87 16.04
C PHE A 218 1.12 22.74 17.15
N ASP A 219 1.39 24.02 16.88
CA ASP A 219 1.91 24.94 17.90
C ASP A 219 0.94 25.09 19.07
N LYS A 220 -0.38 25.17 18.79
CA LYS A 220 -1.41 25.20 19.83
C LYS A 220 -1.47 23.89 20.62
N PHE A 221 -1.39 22.75 19.93
CA PHE A 221 -1.34 21.43 20.57
C PHE A 221 -0.09 21.33 21.47
N ALA A 222 1.08 21.69 20.96
CA ALA A 222 2.33 21.66 21.71
C ALA A 222 2.29 22.56 22.94
N ALA A 223 1.74 23.76 22.83
CA ALA A 223 1.58 24.66 23.97
C ALA A 223 0.70 24.07 25.08
N LEU A 224 -0.40 23.35 24.73
CA LEU A 224 -1.22 22.65 25.71
C LEU A 224 -0.45 21.49 26.37
N MET A 225 0.33 20.73 25.59
CA MET A 225 1.15 19.66 26.12
C MET A 225 2.24 20.18 27.07
N ASP A 226 2.91 21.25 26.70
CA ASP A 226 3.95 21.90 27.53
C ASP A 226 3.39 22.52 28.83
N ALA A 227 2.10 22.91 28.81
CA ALA A 227 1.38 23.36 29.99
C ALA A 227 0.82 22.21 30.87
N GLY A 228 1.06 20.94 30.50
CA GLY A 228 0.54 19.76 31.21
C GLY A 228 -0.96 19.50 31.02
N ARG A 229 -1.60 20.18 30.05
CA ARG A 229 -3.03 20.07 29.75
C ARG A 229 -3.30 18.98 28.70
N TYR A 230 -2.93 17.75 29.02
CA TYR A 230 -2.94 16.62 28.06
C TYR A 230 -4.34 16.26 27.57
N ASP A 231 -5.36 16.27 28.45
CA ASP A 231 -6.73 15.95 28.08
C ASP A 231 -7.35 17.03 27.19
N ASP A 232 -7.05 18.30 27.45
CA ASP A 232 -7.50 19.41 26.61
C ASP A 232 -6.86 19.36 25.22
N ALA A 233 -5.57 19.01 25.14
CA ALA A 233 -4.86 18.84 23.87
C ALA A 233 -5.49 17.72 23.04
N ARG A 234 -5.79 16.58 23.65
CA ARG A 234 -6.47 15.45 22.96
C ARG A 234 -7.89 15.79 22.54
N ALA A 235 -8.64 16.45 23.42
CA ALA A 235 -10.01 16.85 23.12
C ALA A 235 -10.10 17.86 21.96
N ALA A 236 -9.12 18.77 21.87
CA ALA A 236 -9.04 19.76 20.81
C ALA A 236 -8.62 19.18 19.44
N TYR A 237 -7.83 18.10 19.45
CA TYR A 237 -7.28 17.49 18.23
C TYR A 237 -7.44 15.95 18.19
N PRO A 238 -8.66 15.40 18.34
CA PRO A 238 -8.89 13.96 18.54
C PRO A 238 -8.43 13.11 17.34
N ASP A 239 -8.52 13.62 16.12
CA ASP A 239 -8.20 12.92 14.87
C ASP A 239 -6.75 13.19 14.39
N SER A 240 -5.90 13.80 15.21
CA SER A 240 -4.52 14.07 14.84
C SER A 240 -3.60 12.90 15.16
N PHE A 241 -2.53 12.77 14.38
CA PHE A 241 -1.46 11.83 14.70
C PHE A 241 -0.80 12.17 16.04
N TRP A 242 -0.75 13.44 16.41
CA TRP A 242 -0.21 13.90 17.69
C TRP A 242 -0.97 13.29 18.86
N SER A 243 -2.29 13.34 18.83
CA SER A 243 -3.14 12.75 19.87
C SER A 243 -2.96 11.23 19.95
N TYR A 244 -2.81 10.57 18.81
CA TYR A 244 -2.49 9.14 18.77
C TYR A 244 -1.11 8.83 19.37
N LEU A 245 -0.08 9.61 19.02
CA LEU A 245 1.29 9.39 19.48
C LEU A 245 1.41 9.51 21.00
N TYR A 246 0.77 10.54 21.55
CA TYR A 246 0.81 10.84 22.99
C TYR A 246 -0.30 10.17 23.82
N ALA A 247 -1.20 9.38 23.21
CA ALA A 247 -2.26 8.68 23.93
C ALA A 247 -1.77 7.57 24.88
N ALA A 248 -0.53 7.13 24.76
CA ALA A 248 0.05 6.06 25.57
C ALA A 248 1.05 6.56 26.64
N MET A 249 1.14 7.88 26.81
CA MET A 249 1.86 8.51 27.93
C MET A 249 0.89 8.78 29.07
#